data_811fa83224326128c6f6863dd0b5012a
#
_entry.id   811fa83224326128c6f6863dd0b5012a
#
_cell.length_a   1.000
_cell.length_b   1.000
_cell.length_c   1.000
_cell.angle_alpha   90.00
_cell.angle_beta   90.00
_cell.angle_gamma   90.00
#
_symmetry.space_group_name_H-M   'P 1'
#
loop_
_entity.id
_entity.type
_entity.pdbx_description
1 polymer ?
#
loop_
_entity_poly.entity_id
_entity_poly.type
_entity_poly.pdbx_seq_one_letter_code
_entity_poly.pdbx_strand_id
1 'polypeptide(L)'
;MGIFGKFSKWLRAIFKKKHLRIGIYGPPNAGKTTLANRITRDWLGEEIGTVSEVPHETRHAVEKKEVKIESEGHTVTFDIVDTPGIATKVDFHQFVEDYGMDTDEGQRRAKEATEGVIEAIRWLEEVDGILLIMDSFNQYLLPLKKATTRY
;
A
#
# COMPACT_ATOMS: atom_id res chain seq x y z
N MET A 1 -16.39 -7.08 19.17
CA MET A 1 -16.59 -6.23 17.99
C MET A 1 -15.25 -6.16 17.24
N GLY A 2 -15.12 -6.93 16.14
CA GLY A 2 -13.85 -7.09 15.45
C GLY A 2 -13.38 -5.82 14.73
N ILE A 3 -12.12 -5.78 14.29
CA ILE A 3 -11.49 -4.69 13.52
C ILE A 3 -12.38 -4.29 12.33
N PHE A 4 -13.05 -5.26 11.70
CA PHE A 4 -13.96 -5.06 10.56
C PHE A 4 -15.22 -4.23 10.91
N GLY A 5 -15.79 -4.40 12.10
CA GLY A 5 -16.93 -3.58 12.53
C GLY A 5 -16.56 -2.10 12.78
N LYS A 6 -15.32 -1.85 13.22
CA LYS A 6 -14.80 -0.47 13.35
C LYS A 6 -14.50 0.15 11.99
N PHE A 7 -13.96 -0.64 11.06
CA PHE A 7 -13.66 -0.21 9.69
C PHE A 7 -14.94 0.14 8.92
N SER A 8 -15.99 -0.68 9.01
CA SER A 8 -17.28 -0.37 8.36
C SER A 8 -17.96 0.87 8.94
N LYS A 9 -17.85 1.09 10.27
CA LYS A 9 -18.36 2.33 10.90
C LYS A 9 -17.57 3.57 10.46
N TRP A 10 -16.26 3.45 10.35
CA TRP A 10 -15.38 4.52 9.85
C TRP A 10 -15.71 4.88 8.40
N LEU A 11 -15.86 3.87 7.54
CA LEU A 11 -16.31 4.05 6.14
C LEU A 11 -17.64 4.83 6.08
N ARG A 12 -18.64 4.48 6.89
CA ARG A 12 -19.92 5.19 6.91
C ARG A 12 -19.81 6.64 7.38
N ALA A 13 -18.92 6.92 8.31
CA ALA A 13 -18.77 8.27 8.88
C ALA A 13 -18.15 9.25 7.87
N ILE A 14 -17.29 8.77 6.99
CA ILE A 14 -16.56 9.61 6.04
C ILE A 14 -17.38 9.84 4.76
N PHE A 15 -18.35 8.96 4.41
CA PHE A 15 -18.81 8.89 3.04
C PHE A 15 -20.31 9.00 2.84
N LYS A 16 -20.71 10.18 2.38
CA LYS A 16 -22.02 10.41 1.75
C LYS A 16 -22.05 10.08 0.25
N LYS A 17 -20.93 9.70 -0.34
CA LYS A 17 -20.82 9.34 -1.77
C LYS A 17 -21.31 7.91 -2.00
N LYS A 18 -22.02 7.68 -3.10
CA LYS A 18 -22.53 6.35 -3.50
C LYS A 18 -21.43 5.36 -3.89
N HIS A 19 -20.27 5.83 -4.30
CA HIS A 19 -19.15 5.04 -4.78
C HIS A 19 -17.84 5.68 -4.32
N LEU A 20 -16.96 4.90 -3.76
CA LEU A 20 -15.73 5.35 -3.14
C LEU A 20 -14.54 4.60 -3.69
N ARG A 21 -13.43 5.30 -3.84
CA ARG A 21 -12.15 4.69 -4.20
C ARG A 21 -11.18 4.86 -3.04
N ILE A 22 -10.69 3.73 -2.50
CA ILE A 22 -9.81 3.69 -1.33
C ILE A 22 -8.45 3.15 -1.75
N GLY A 23 -7.41 3.97 -1.62
CA GLY A 23 -6.03 3.57 -1.87
C GLY A 23 -5.36 3.00 -0.62
N ILE A 24 -4.63 1.89 -0.76
CA ILE A 24 -3.79 1.33 0.29
C ILE A 24 -2.36 1.78 0.06
N TYR A 25 -1.81 2.53 1.00
CA TYR A 25 -0.50 3.16 0.92
C TYR A 25 0.41 2.71 2.07
N GLY A 26 1.71 2.80 1.85
CA GLY A 26 2.72 2.49 2.87
C GLY A 26 4.04 2.06 2.25
N PRO A 27 5.08 1.83 3.08
CA PRO A 27 6.39 1.42 2.58
C PRO A 27 6.35 0.04 1.90
N PRO A 28 7.39 -0.31 1.14
CA PRO A 28 7.55 -1.68 0.65
C PRO A 28 7.46 -2.69 1.78
N ASN A 29 6.91 -3.86 1.51
CA ASN A 29 6.76 -4.98 2.45
C ASN A 29 5.95 -4.70 3.73
N ALA A 30 5.23 -3.58 3.81
CA ALA A 30 4.35 -3.27 4.94
C ALA A 30 3.04 -4.09 4.97
N GLY A 31 2.85 -5.01 4.04
CA GLY A 31 1.66 -5.86 3.99
C GLY A 31 0.45 -5.26 3.27
N LYS A 32 0.63 -4.25 2.42
CA LYS A 32 -0.46 -3.61 1.64
C LYS A 32 -1.23 -4.61 0.80
N THR A 33 -0.55 -5.33 -0.08
CA THR A 33 -1.14 -6.36 -0.93
C THR A 33 -1.77 -7.49 -0.11
N THR A 34 -1.15 -7.87 1.00
CA THR A 34 -1.70 -8.87 1.92
C THR A 34 -3.04 -8.42 2.49
N LEU A 35 -3.13 -7.14 2.92
CA LEU A 35 -4.37 -6.57 3.42
C LEU A 35 -5.41 -6.43 2.30
N ALA A 36 -5.01 -5.95 1.12
CA ALA A 36 -5.88 -5.86 -0.05
C ALA A 36 -6.47 -7.22 -0.42
N ASN A 37 -5.63 -8.26 -0.49
CA ASN A 37 -6.05 -9.63 -0.75
C ASN A 37 -6.99 -10.16 0.34
N ARG A 38 -6.73 -9.85 1.60
CA ARG A 38 -7.62 -10.25 2.70
C ARG A 38 -8.98 -9.61 2.57
N ILE A 39 -9.03 -8.32 2.26
CA ILE A 39 -10.27 -7.58 2.04
C ILE A 39 -11.04 -8.18 0.86
N THR A 40 -10.41 -8.34 -0.29
CA THR A 40 -11.08 -8.82 -1.50
C THR A 40 -11.49 -10.29 -1.38
N ARG A 41 -10.68 -11.13 -0.75
CA ARG A 41 -11.02 -12.52 -0.50
C ARG A 41 -12.23 -12.67 0.41
N ASP A 42 -12.29 -11.93 1.51
CA ASP A 42 -13.37 -12.02 2.49
C ASP A 42 -14.71 -11.52 1.93
N TRP A 43 -14.70 -10.61 0.93
CA TRP A 43 -15.93 -10.03 0.38
C TRP A 43 -16.23 -10.35 -1.08
N LEU A 44 -15.22 -10.76 -1.87
CA LEU A 44 -15.40 -11.12 -3.29
C LEU A 44 -14.97 -12.56 -3.59
N GLY A 45 -14.25 -13.23 -2.68
CA GLY A 45 -13.67 -14.55 -2.91
C GLY A 45 -12.45 -14.57 -3.83
N GLU A 46 -11.87 -13.40 -4.15
CA GLU A 46 -10.76 -13.25 -5.09
C GLU A 46 -9.58 -12.53 -4.46
N GLU A 47 -8.38 -12.72 -5.02
CA GLU A 47 -7.17 -11.98 -4.65
C GLU A 47 -6.89 -10.86 -5.67
N ILE A 48 -6.29 -9.76 -5.19
CA ILE A 48 -6.00 -8.60 -6.03
C ILE A 48 -4.58 -8.61 -6.59
N GLY A 49 -3.62 -9.21 -5.89
CA GLY A 49 -2.21 -9.22 -6.32
C GLY A 49 -1.39 -10.32 -5.66
N THR A 50 -0.15 -10.46 -6.11
CA THR A 50 0.83 -11.40 -5.56
C THR A 50 1.55 -10.81 -4.35
N VAL A 51 1.92 -11.68 -3.40
CA VAL A 51 2.69 -11.33 -2.20
C VAL A 51 4.06 -11.96 -2.30
N SER A 52 5.11 -11.19 -2.10
CA SER A 52 6.50 -11.62 -2.13
C SER A 52 7.31 -10.96 -1.01
N GLU A 53 8.41 -11.57 -0.61
CA GLU A 53 9.38 -11.00 0.33
C GLU A 53 10.30 -9.99 -0.33
N VAL A 54 10.42 -10.01 -1.67
CA VAL A 54 11.22 -9.04 -2.41
C VAL A 54 10.54 -7.68 -2.39
N PRO A 55 11.22 -6.58 -1.99
CA PRO A 55 10.66 -5.24 -2.00
C PRO A 55 10.19 -4.83 -3.40
N HIS A 56 9.14 -4.01 -3.43
CA HIS A 56 8.56 -3.49 -4.68
C HIS A 56 8.05 -4.59 -5.63
N GLU A 57 7.48 -5.68 -5.11
CA GLU A 57 6.84 -6.70 -5.94
C GLU A 57 5.62 -6.14 -6.66
N THR A 58 4.80 -5.36 -5.98
CA THR A 58 3.71 -4.59 -6.62
C THR A 58 4.31 -3.44 -7.40
N ARG A 59 4.44 -3.60 -8.72
CA ARG A 59 5.10 -2.64 -9.63
C ARG A 59 4.13 -1.62 -10.17
N HIS A 60 2.86 -2.02 -10.32
CA HIS A 60 1.76 -1.19 -10.81
C HIS A 60 0.63 -1.22 -9.80
N ALA A 61 -0.11 -0.12 -9.73
CA ALA A 61 -1.32 -0.10 -8.91
C ALA A 61 -2.36 -1.05 -9.49
N VAL A 62 -3.03 -1.79 -8.63
CA VAL A 62 -4.09 -2.73 -9.02
C VAL A 62 -5.40 -2.28 -8.39
N GLU A 63 -6.36 -1.92 -9.23
CA GLU A 63 -7.71 -1.53 -8.80
C GLU A 63 -8.65 -2.74 -8.83
N LYS A 64 -9.36 -2.98 -7.75
CA LYS A 64 -10.49 -3.90 -7.69
C LYS A 64 -11.76 -3.11 -7.40
N LYS A 65 -12.69 -3.18 -8.34
CA LYS A 65 -13.94 -2.42 -8.30
C LYS A 65 -15.06 -3.17 -7.59
N GLU A 66 -16.01 -2.38 -7.09
CA GLU A 66 -17.29 -2.86 -6.58
C GLU A 66 -17.19 -3.85 -5.39
N VAL A 67 -16.19 -3.65 -4.52
CA VAL A 67 -16.13 -4.38 -3.26
C VAL A 67 -17.33 -3.99 -2.40
N LYS A 68 -18.17 -4.96 -2.04
CA LYS A 68 -19.40 -4.73 -1.26
C LYS A 68 -19.23 -5.22 0.17
N ILE A 69 -19.50 -4.35 1.12
CA ILE A 69 -19.59 -4.72 2.53
C ILE A 69 -21.02 -4.57 3.01
N GLU A 70 -21.59 -5.63 3.51
CA GLU A 70 -22.88 -5.62 4.19
C GLU A 70 -22.69 -5.59 5.70
N SER A 71 -23.27 -4.61 6.36
CA SER A 71 -23.21 -4.50 7.81
C SER A 71 -24.48 -3.82 8.33
N GLU A 72 -25.16 -4.47 9.27
CA GLU A 72 -26.37 -3.96 9.95
C GLU A 72 -27.46 -3.49 8.96
N GLY A 73 -27.68 -4.26 7.87
CA GLY A 73 -28.70 -3.96 6.86
C GLY A 73 -28.34 -2.84 5.87
N HIS A 74 -27.10 -2.38 5.88
CA HIS A 74 -26.57 -1.40 4.92
C HIS A 74 -25.48 -2.02 4.07
N THR A 75 -25.51 -1.74 2.77
CA THR A 75 -24.45 -2.10 1.83
C THR A 75 -23.59 -0.88 1.51
N VAL A 76 -22.29 -0.98 1.67
CA VAL A 76 -21.30 0.00 1.24
C VAL A 76 -20.53 -0.59 0.08
N THR A 77 -20.50 0.11 -1.06
CA THR A 77 -19.72 -0.27 -2.23
C THR A 77 -18.54 0.67 -2.39
N PHE A 78 -17.35 0.13 -2.61
CA PHE A 78 -16.13 0.90 -2.83
C PHE A 78 -15.19 0.16 -3.76
N ASP A 79 -14.28 0.91 -4.40
CA ASP A 79 -13.14 0.35 -5.12
C ASP A 79 -11.93 0.36 -4.20
N ILE A 80 -11.11 -0.68 -4.28
CA ILE A 80 -9.85 -0.77 -3.55
C ILE A 80 -8.69 -0.70 -4.54
N VAL A 81 -7.70 0.11 -4.23
CA VAL A 81 -6.49 0.27 -5.04
C VAL A 81 -5.29 -0.16 -4.19
N ASP A 82 -4.69 -1.30 -4.56
CA ASP A 82 -3.39 -1.71 -4.01
C ASP A 82 -2.29 -0.96 -4.75
N THR A 83 -1.50 -0.19 -4.03
CA THR A 83 -0.47 0.66 -4.64
C THR A 83 0.93 0.09 -4.45
N PRO A 84 1.86 0.40 -5.38
CA PRO A 84 3.28 0.15 -5.18
C PRO A 84 3.78 0.75 -3.86
N GLY A 85 4.82 0.14 -3.29
CA GLY A 85 5.43 0.63 -2.06
C GLY A 85 6.07 2.01 -2.25
N ILE A 86 5.74 2.96 -1.37
CA ILE A 86 6.39 4.26 -1.35
C ILE A 86 7.66 4.17 -0.51
N ALA A 87 8.81 4.37 -1.16
CA ALA A 87 10.10 4.49 -0.51
C ALA A 87 10.70 5.87 -0.74
N THR A 88 11.38 6.40 0.26
CA THR A 88 12.08 7.70 0.15
C THR A 88 13.35 7.61 -0.69
N LYS A 89 13.90 6.42 -0.83
CA LYS A 89 15.08 6.11 -1.65
C LYS A 89 14.90 4.72 -2.24
N VAL A 90 15.15 4.59 -3.53
CA VAL A 90 15.27 3.31 -4.23
C VAL A 90 16.74 3.15 -4.62
N ASP A 91 17.39 2.10 -4.11
CA ASP A 91 18.82 1.85 -4.35
C ASP A 91 18.98 0.49 -5.03
N PHE A 92 19.60 0.47 -6.22
CA PHE A 92 19.79 -0.78 -6.94
C PHE A 92 20.80 -1.71 -6.24
N HIS A 93 21.74 -1.17 -5.46
CA HIS A 93 22.68 -1.96 -4.67
C HIS A 93 21.97 -2.88 -3.69
N GLN A 94 20.85 -2.44 -3.12
CA GLN A 94 20.04 -3.27 -2.26
C GLN A 94 19.52 -4.54 -2.97
N PHE A 95 19.13 -4.42 -4.24
CA PHE A 95 18.67 -5.58 -5.01
C PHE A 95 19.81 -6.54 -5.34
N VAL A 96 21.01 -6.02 -5.60
CA VAL A 96 22.19 -6.84 -5.88
C VAL A 96 22.72 -7.52 -4.60
N GLU A 97 22.91 -6.76 -3.53
CA GLU A 97 23.59 -7.23 -2.32
C GLU A 97 22.68 -8.07 -1.43
N ASP A 98 21.44 -7.61 -1.18
CA ASP A 98 20.53 -8.27 -0.24
C ASP A 98 19.71 -9.39 -0.90
N TYR A 99 19.42 -9.28 -2.20
CA TYR A 99 18.59 -10.25 -2.92
C TYR A 99 19.33 -11.05 -3.97
N GLY A 100 20.64 -10.85 -4.12
CA GLY A 100 21.52 -11.66 -4.99
C GLY A 100 21.24 -11.51 -6.49
N MET A 101 20.66 -10.39 -6.91
CA MET A 101 20.41 -10.09 -8.32
C MET A 101 21.72 -9.70 -9.02
N ASP A 102 21.83 -9.95 -10.33
CA ASP A 102 22.91 -9.34 -11.10
C ASP A 102 22.72 -7.83 -11.24
N THR A 103 23.76 -7.11 -11.65
CA THR A 103 23.75 -5.65 -11.71
C THR A 103 22.68 -5.11 -12.65
N ASP A 104 22.48 -5.74 -13.80
CA ASP A 104 21.50 -5.28 -14.81
C ASP A 104 20.08 -5.51 -14.32
N GLU A 105 19.82 -6.65 -13.69
CA GLU A 105 18.53 -6.93 -13.05
C GLU A 105 18.27 -5.99 -11.88
N GLY A 106 19.24 -5.73 -11.02
CA GLY A 106 19.15 -4.79 -9.91
C GLY A 106 18.80 -3.38 -10.38
N GLN A 107 19.45 -2.90 -11.45
CA GLN A 107 19.16 -1.59 -12.04
C GLN A 107 17.74 -1.53 -12.64
N ARG A 108 17.33 -2.57 -13.36
CA ARG A 108 15.97 -2.68 -13.90
C ARG A 108 14.92 -2.64 -12.78
N ARG A 109 15.14 -3.39 -11.70
CA ARG A 109 14.23 -3.42 -10.54
C ARG A 109 14.15 -2.08 -9.84
N ALA A 110 15.27 -1.37 -9.67
CA ALA A 110 15.28 -0.03 -9.08
C ALA A 110 14.52 0.99 -9.95
N LYS A 111 14.64 0.90 -11.27
CA LYS A 111 13.86 1.72 -12.20
C LYS A 111 12.37 1.43 -12.07
N GLU A 112 11.95 0.17 -12.13
CA GLU A 112 10.55 -0.25 -11.97
C GLU A 112 9.98 0.20 -10.62
N ALA A 113 10.76 0.07 -9.53
CA ALA A 113 10.37 0.54 -8.20
C ALA A 113 10.18 2.07 -8.17
N THR A 114 11.03 2.83 -8.84
CA THR A 114 10.90 4.29 -8.96
C THR A 114 9.65 4.68 -9.74
N GLU A 115 9.38 4.01 -10.85
CA GLU A 115 8.17 4.20 -11.65
C GLU A 115 6.92 3.87 -10.82
N GLY A 116 6.96 2.80 -10.03
CA GLY A 116 5.90 2.44 -9.09
C GLY A 116 5.63 3.51 -8.04
N VAL A 117 6.67 4.14 -7.47
CA VAL A 117 6.49 5.25 -6.51
C VAL A 117 5.79 6.44 -7.19
N ILE A 118 6.19 6.78 -8.41
CA ILE A 118 5.55 7.86 -9.18
C ILE A 118 4.08 7.52 -9.45
N GLU A 119 3.77 6.29 -9.83
CA GLU A 119 2.41 5.83 -10.06
C GLU A 119 1.58 5.90 -8.78
N ALA A 120 2.10 5.43 -7.65
CA ALA A 120 1.43 5.50 -6.35
C ALA A 120 1.09 6.96 -5.98
N ILE A 121 2.01 7.91 -6.23
CA ILE A 121 1.77 9.34 -5.99
C ILE A 121 0.65 9.87 -6.90
N ARG A 122 0.61 9.50 -8.18
CA ARG A 122 -0.47 9.92 -9.09
C ARG A 122 -1.84 9.42 -8.64
N TRP A 123 -1.91 8.22 -8.10
CA TRP A 123 -3.16 7.68 -7.57
C TRP A 123 -3.71 8.46 -6.37
N LEU A 124 -2.89 9.30 -5.68
CA LEU A 124 -3.40 10.17 -4.60
C LEU A 124 -4.46 11.17 -5.08
N GLU A 125 -4.41 11.58 -6.35
CA GLU A 125 -5.40 12.48 -6.94
C GLU A 125 -6.70 11.77 -7.32
N GLU A 126 -6.64 10.44 -7.46
CA GLU A 126 -7.75 9.62 -7.96
C GLU A 126 -8.56 8.94 -6.83
N VAL A 127 -7.99 8.86 -5.62
CA VAL A 127 -8.64 8.18 -4.49
C VAL A 127 -9.42 9.16 -3.62
N ASP A 128 -10.55 8.70 -3.09
CA ASP A 128 -11.38 9.49 -2.15
C ASP A 128 -10.92 9.33 -0.70
N GLY A 129 -10.18 8.25 -0.41
CA GLY A 129 -9.65 7.96 0.91
C GLY A 129 -8.38 7.13 0.86
N ILE A 130 -7.59 7.22 1.93
CA ILE A 130 -6.31 6.52 2.04
C ILE A 130 -6.32 5.65 3.29
N LEU A 131 -5.90 4.39 3.13
CA LEU A 131 -5.55 3.49 4.20
C LEU A 131 -4.01 3.39 4.25
N LEU A 132 -3.42 4.05 5.24
CA LEU A 132 -1.97 4.03 5.42
C LEU A 132 -1.55 2.83 6.29
N ILE A 133 -0.75 1.95 5.73
CA ILE A 133 -0.19 0.79 6.42
C ILE A 133 1.22 1.14 6.88
N MET A 134 1.48 0.96 8.18
CA MET A 134 2.78 1.16 8.78
C MET A 134 3.20 -0.12 9.51
N ASP A 135 4.44 -0.54 9.31
CA ASP A 135 5.02 -1.64 10.07
C ASP A 135 5.51 -1.11 11.43
N SER A 136 4.98 -1.68 12.51
CA SER A 136 5.37 -1.29 13.86
C SER A 136 6.80 -1.72 14.24
N PHE A 137 7.36 -2.70 13.53
CA PHE A 137 8.74 -3.18 13.77
C PHE A 137 9.78 -2.41 12.96
N ASN A 138 9.38 -1.87 11.80
CA ASN A 138 10.23 -1.03 10.96
C ASN A 138 9.93 0.45 11.25
N GLN A 139 10.02 0.85 12.49
CA GLN A 139 10.13 2.26 12.79
C GLN A 139 11.47 2.72 12.22
N TYR A 140 11.42 3.31 11.04
CA TYR A 140 12.50 4.17 10.58
C TYR A 140 12.60 5.31 11.59
N LEU A 141 13.39 5.11 12.63
CA LEU A 141 13.97 6.21 13.38
C LEU A 141 14.74 7.00 12.33
N LEU A 142 14.12 8.04 11.80
CA LEU A 142 14.86 9.09 11.14
C LEU A 142 16.01 9.40 12.09
N PRO A 143 17.28 9.21 11.68
CA PRO A 143 18.37 9.60 12.54
C PRO A 143 18.16 11.10 12.77
N LEU A 144 17.74 11.44 13.99
CA LEU A 144 17.78 12.80 14.46
C LEU A 144 19.25 13.20 14.29
N LYS A 145 19.56 13.94 13.23
CA LYS A 145 20.86 14.58 13.11
C LYS A 145 21.02 15.37 14.40
N LYS A 146 21.91 14.88 15.28
CA LYS A 146 22.34 15.66 16.43
C LYS A 146 22.78 17.00 15.85
N ALA A 147 22.02 18.02 16.13
CA ALA A 147 22.44 19.39 15.86
C ALA A 147 23.70 19.57 16.71
N THR A 148 24.85 19.48 16.06
CA THR A 148 26.13 19.81 16.69
C THR A 148 26.12 21.32 16.82
N THR A 149 25.66 21.80 17.96
CA THR A 149 25.85 23.19 18.35
C THR A 149 27.35 23.37 18.50
N ARG A 150 27.99 24.02 17.50
CA ARG A 150 29.34 24.56 17.68
C ARG A 150 29.15 25.88 18.42
N TYR A 151 29.67 25.91 19.64
CA TYR A 151 30.02 27.13 20.31
C TYR A 151 31.34 27.69 19.75
#